data_fef4fdc237df9ccadf37560dabf4f7d3
#
_entry.id   fef4fdc237df9ccadf37560dabf4f7d3
#
_cell.length_a   1.000
_cell.length_b   1.000
_cell.length_c   1.000
_cell.angle_alpha   90.00
_cell.angle_beta   90.00
_cell.angle_gamma   90.00
#
_symmetry.space_group_name_H-M   'P 1'
#
loop_
_entity.id
_entity.type
_entity.pdbx_description
1 polymer ?
#
loop_
_entity_poly.entity_id
_entity_poly.type
_entity_poly.pdbx_seq_one_letter_code
_entity_poly.pdbx_strand_id
1 'polypeptide(L)'
;MAQGLDALTREELVELLEITAKDLIALDGTWFQSLEREQGMDTAMEHDRAAWRRFVPSEARRLKKLLDLSDRCGLEGLAEALPLRCTSLANEWEILWEDDALVFRITDCRVQNARARKG
;
A
#
# COMPACT_ATOMS: atom_id res chain seq x y z
N MET A 1 10.24 1.42 -32.34
CA MET A 1 10.20 0.20 -31.51
C MET A 1 9.78 0.58 -30.09
N ALA A 2 8.82 -0.16 -29.56
CA ALA A 2 8.35 0.10 -28.20
C ALA A 2 9.46 -0.19 -27.17
N GLN A 3 9.58 0.66 -26.15
CA GLN A 3 10.54 0.52 -25.07
C GLN A 3 9.87 0.82 -23.74
N GLY A 4 10.44 0.30 -22.66
CA GLY A 4 9.91 0.53 -21.31
C GLY A 4 8.51 -0.01 -21.17
N LEU A 5 7.64 0.78 -20.56
CA LEU A 5 6.26 0.37 -20.29
C LEU A 5 5.48 0.05 -21.56
N ASP A 6 5.79 0.76 -22.66
CA ASP A 6 5.09 0.54 -23.93
C ASP A 6 5.36 -0.83 -24.54
N ALA A 7 6.46 -1.49 -24.13
CA ALA A 7 6.82 -2.82 -24.60
C ALA A 7 6.13 -3.96 -23.83
N LEU A 8 5.41 -3.62 -22.75
CA LEU A 8 4.80 -4.60 -21.86
C LEU A 8 3.34 -4.85 -22.23
N THR A 9 2.90 -6.10 -22.07
CA THR A 9 1.49 -6.45 -22.17
C THR A 9 0.74 -5.89 -20.94
N ARG A 10 -0.59 -5.91 -21.02
CA ARG A 10 -1.42 -5.52 -19.87
C ARG A 10 -1.10 -6.40 -18.65
N GLU A 11 -0.96 -7.70 -18.86
CA GLU A 11 -0.65 -8.66 -17.78
C GLU A 11 0.72 -8.36 -17.17
N GLU A 12 1.69 -8.02 -17.99
CA GLU A 12 3.03 -7.65 -17.51
C GLU A 12 3.02 -6.33 -16.77
N LEU A 13 2.18 -5.37 -17.19
CA LEU A 13 2.02 -4.10 -16.46
C LEU A 13 1.42 -4.32 -15.08
N VAL A 14 0.40 -5.19 -14.97
CA VAL A 14 -0.19 -5.56 -13.67
C VAL A 14 0.85 -6.21 -12.78
N GLU A 15 1.63 -7.14 -13.32
CA GLU A 15 2.70 -7.80 -12.57
C GLU A 15 3.76 -6.79 -12.09
N LEU A 16 4.13 -5.84 -12.96
CA LEU A 16 5.10 -4.80 -12.59
C LEU A 16 4.58 -3.92 -11.47
N LEU A 17 3.28 -3.58 -11.47
CA LEU A 17 2.68 -2.82 -10.37
C LEU A 17 2.78 -3.60 -9.05
N GLU A 18 2.52 -4.90 -9.09
CA GLU A 18 2.63 -5.75 -7.89
C GLU A 18 4.08 -5.84 -7.41
N ILE A 19 5.04 -5.99 -8.33
CA ILE A 19 6.47 -5.99 -8.01
C ILE A 19 6.86 -4.67 -7.36
N THR A 20 6.46 -3.55 -7.95
CA THR A 20 6.78 -2.21 -7.44
C THR A 20 6.20 -1.99 -6.04
N ALA A 21 4.96 -2.47 -5.82
CA ALA A 21 4.34 -2.39 -4.49
C ALA A 21 5.11 -3.22 -3.46
N LYS A 22 5.53 -4.42 -3.83
CA LYS A 22 6.34 -5.28 -2.97
C LYS A 22 7.70 -4.65 -2.67
N ASP A 23 8.30 -4.00 -3.68
CA ASP A 23 9.58 -3.30 -3.51
C ASP A 23 9.45 -2.14 -2.52
N LEU A 24 8.34 -1.40 -2.58
CA LEU A 24 8.08 -0.31 -1.65
C LEU A 24 7.97 -0.83 -0.21
N ILE A 25 7.23 -1.91 0.00
CA ILE A 25 7.09 -2.53 1.32
C ILE A 25 8.42 -3.09 1.80
N ALA A 26 9.21 -3.68 0.92
CA ALA A 26 10.54 -4.21 1.25
C ALA A 26 11.49 -3.08 1.67
N LEU A 27 11.43 -1.95 0.96
CA LEU A 27 12.25 -0.77 1.31
C LEU A 27 11.86 -0.23 2.69
N ASP A 28 10.57 -0.11 2.95
CA ASP A 28 10.08 0.32 4.27
C ASP A 28 10.59 -0.62 5.36
N GLY A 29 10.52 -1.93 5.12
CA GLY A 29 10.97 -2.95 6.07
C GLY A 29 12.47 -2.89 6.34
N THR A 30 13.30 -2.75 5.31
CA THR A 30 14.76 -2.65 5.47
C THR A 30 15.16 -1.37 6.21
N TRP A 31 14.51 -0.26 5.87
CA TRP A 31 14.72 1.01 6.56
C TRP A 31 14.33 0.90 8.03
N PHE A 32 13.14 0.35 8.29
CA PHE A 32 12.62 0.16 9.65
C PHE A 32 13.58 -0.70 10.49
N GLN A 33 14.05 -1.82 9.94
CA GLN A 33 14.97 -2.72 10.64
C GLN A 33 16.32 -2.06 10.94
N SER A 34 16.82 -1.24 10.03
CA SER A 34 18.04 -0.49 10.23
C SER A 34 17.90 0.47 11.41
N LEU A 35 16.79 1.19 11.45
CA LEU A 35 16.50 2.14 12.52
C LEU A 35 16.25 1.41 13.84
N GLU A 36 15.56 0.28 13.82
CA GLU A 36 15.34 -0.57 15.00
C GLU A 36 16.65 -1.03 15.62
N ARG A 37 17.60 -1.48 14.81
CA ARG A 37 18.93 -1.91 15.30
C ARG A 37 19.71 -0.77 15.91
N GLU A 38 19.65 0.41 15.32
CA GLU A 38 20.44 1.56 15.78
C GLU A 38 19.83 2.28 16.97
N GLN A 39 18.51 2.37 17.03
CA GLN A 39 17.82 3.25 18.00
C GLN A 39 16.66 2.56 18.74
N GLY A 40 16.41 1.30 18.49
CA GLY A 40 15.37 0.53 19.17
C GLY A 40 14.01 0.61 18.50
N MET A 41 13.12 -0.28 18.95
CA MET A 41 11.79 -0.47 18.36
C MET A 41 10.90 0.76 18.49
N ASP A 42 10.89 1.40 19.67
CA ASP A 42 10.00 2.54 19.91
C ASP A 42 10.30 3.70 18.95
N THR A 43 11.59 3.99 18.77
CA THR A 43 12.02 5.05 17.84
C THR A 43 11.69 4.66 16.39
N ALA A 44 11.92 3.41 16.00
CA ALA A 44 11.59 2.91 14.67
C ALA A 44 10.09 3.06 14.38
N MET A 45 9.24 2.67 15.32
CA MET A 45 7.78 2.79 15.21
C MET A 45 7.34 4.25 15.07
N GLU A 46 7.95 5.13 15.84
CA GLU A 46 7.63 6.57 15.79
C GLU A 46 7.94 7.16 14.43
N HIS A 47 9.11 6.87 13.88
CA HIS A 47 9.52 7.35 12.56
C HIS A 47 8.66 6.75 11.45
N ASP A 48 8.34 5.47 11.53
CA ASP A 48 7.49 4.80 10.55
C ASP A 48 6.09 5.42 10.51
N ARG A 49 5.48 5.62 11.69
CA ARG A 49 4.18 6.29 11.78
C ARG A 49 4.20 7.69 11.18
N ALA A 50 5.26 8.46 11.48
CA ALA A 50 5.39 9.82 10.96
C ALA A 50 5.52 9.81 9.43
N ALA A 51 6.30 8.89 8.88
CA ALA A 51 6.48 8.75 7.44
C ALA A 51 5.16 8.42 6.74
N TRP A 52 4.44 7.41 7.22
CA TRP A 52 3.17 7.00 6.62
C TRP A 52 2.09 8.07 6.78
N ARG A 53 2.04 8.74 7.91
CA ARG A 53 1.07 9.84 8.14
C ARG A 53 1.28 10.96 7.12
N ARG A 54 2.52 11.24 6.78
CA ARG A 54 2.83 12.27 5.79
C ARG A 54 2.61 11.80 4.36
N PHE A 55 2.87 10.52 4.09
CA PHE A 55 2.75 9.92 2.76
C PHE A 55 1.29 9.75 2.32
N VAL A 56 0.42 9.24 3.20
CA VAL A 56 -0.95 8.84 2.86
C VAL A 56 -1.78 9.94 2.18
N PRO A 57 -1.73 11.21 2.61
CA PRO A 57 -2.48 12.25 1.90
C PRO A 57 -2.05 12.43 0.45
N SER A 58 -0.77 12.28 0.16
CA SER A 58 -0.27 12.35 -1.23
C SER A 58 -0.76 11.17 -2.07
N GLU A 59 -0.73 9.98 -1.51
CA GLU A 59 -1.28 8.79 -2.16
C GLU A 59 -2.76 8.98 -2.47
N ALA A 60 -3.52 9.45 -1.49
CA ALA A 60 -4.96 9.69 -1.65
C ALA A 60 -5.26 10.67 -2.79
N ARG A 61 -4.51 11.78 -2.87
CA ARG A 61 -4.68 12.77 -3.94
C ARG A 61 -4.42 12.16 -5.31
N ARG A 62 -3.37 11.36 -5.43
CA ARG A 62 -3.02 10.72 -6.71
C ARG A 62 -4.08 9.72 -7.15
N LEU A 63 -4.60 8.92 -6.22
CA LEU A 63 -5.66 7.95 -6.52
C LEU A 63 -6.97 8.64 -6.86
N LYS A 64 -7.35 9.71 -6.16
CA LYS A 64 -8.54 10.48 -6.47
C LYS A 64 -8.46 11.06 -7.89
N LYS A 65 -7.29 11.57 -8.26
CA LYS A 65 -7.08 12.12 -9.60
C LYS A 65 -7.20 11.03 -10.67
N LEU A 66 -6.56 9.90 -10.44
CA LEU A 66 -6.60 8.76 -11.37
C LEU A 66 -8.03 8.28 -11.59
N LEU A 67 -8.82 8.18 -10.52
CA LEU A 67 -10.19 7.65 -10.54
C LEU A 67 -11.24 8.72 -10.80
N ASP A 68 -10.83 9.98 -10.95
CA ASP A 68 -11.71 11.12 -11.13
C ASP A 68 -12.75 11.23 -10.00
N LEU A 69 -12.30 11.08 -8.76
CA LEU A 69 -13.15 11.18 -7.58
C LEU A 69 -13.14 12.60 -7.02
N SER A 70 -14.31 13.05 -6.53
CA SER A 70 -14.41 14.34 -5.84
C SER A 70 -13.73 14.29 -4.48
N ASP A 71 -13.47 15.47 -3.89
CA ASP A 71 -12.89 15.55 -2.53
C ASP A 71 -13.79 14.95 -1.47
N ARG A 72 -15.11 14.90 -1.74
CA ARG A 72 -16.11 14.31 -0.85
C ARG A 72 -16.73 13.08 -1.48
N CYS A 73 -15.90 12.11 -1.83
CA CYS A 73 -16.36 10.91 -2.50
C CYS A 73 -17.01 9.88 -1.55
N GLY A 74 -16.90 10.07 -0.23
CA GLY A 74 -17.54 9.22 0.77
C GLY A 74 -17.03 7.79 0.78
N LEU A 75 -17.80 6.90 1.38
CA LEU A 75 -17.43 5.48 1.48
C LEU A 75 -17.36 4.80 0.12
N GLU A 76 -18.20 5.19 -0.84
CA GLU A 76 -18.17 4.62 -2.18
C GLU A 76 -16.84 4.93 -2.89
N GLY A 77 -16.37 6.18 -2.80
CA GLY A 77 -15.07 6.56 -3.34
C GLY A 77 -13.93 5.87 -2.63
N LEU A 78 -14.04 5.72 -1.32
CA LEU A 78 -13.06 4.99 -0.52
C LEU A 78 -12.98 3.52 -0.95
N ALA A 79 -14.13 2.90 -1.20
CA ALA A 79 -14.19 1.50 -1.67
C ALA A 79 -13.50 1.34 -3.03
N GLU A 80 -13.55 2.35 -3.90
CA GLU A 80 -12.85 2.33 -5.18
C GLU A 80 -11.34 2.51 -5.01
N ALA A 81 -10.92 3.38 -4.08
CA ALA A 81 -9.51 3.75 -3.93
C ALA A 81 -8.70 2.74 -3.12
N LEU A 82 -9.27 2.18 -2.06
CA LEU A 82 -8.54 1.28 -1.16
C LEU A 82 -7.86 0.10 -1.87
N PRO A 83 -8.52 -0.59 -2.83
CA PRO A 83 -7.86 -1.70 -3.53
C PRO A 83 -6.66 -1.30 -4.37
N LEU A 84 -6.54 -0.02 -4.71
CA LEU A 84 -5.47 0.48 -5.59
C LEU A 84 -4.31 1.11 -4.82
N ARG A 85 -4.37 1.12 -3.49
CA ARG A 85 -3.26 1.60 -2.69
C ARG A 85 -2.04 0.69 -2.88
N CYS A 86 -0.85 1.28 -2.74
CA CYS A 86 0.40 0.52 -2.85
C CYS A 86 0.44 -0.68 -1.88
N THR A 87 -0.08 -0.50 -0.66
CA THR A 87 -0.15 -1.59 0.32
C THR A 87 -1.13 -2.69 -0.10
N SER A 88 -2.22 -2.32 -0.76
CA SER A 88 -3.21 -3.29 -1.24
C SER A 88 -2.65 -4.13 -2.39
N LEU A 89 -1.85 -3.53 -3.27
CA LEU A 89 -1.22 -4.23 -4.38
C LEU A 89 -0.18 -5.25 -3.91
N ALA A 90 0.38 -5.05 -2.71
CA ALA A 90 1.39 -5.94 -2.14
C ALA A 90 0.79 -7.05 -1.25
N ASN A 91 -0.48 -6.94 -0.90
CA ASN A 91 -1.15 -7.83 0.04
C ASN A 91 -2.39 -8.44 -0.60
N GLU A 92 -2.95 -9.43 0.09
CA GLU A 92 -4.28 -9.93 -0.26
C GLU A 92 -5.32 -9.24 0.63
N TRP A 93 -6.47 -8.94 0.05
CA TRP A 93 -7.51 -8.18 0.73
C TRP A 93 -8.88 -8.59 0.22
N GLU A 94 -9.92 -8.19 1.00
CA GLU A 94 -11.32 -8.30 0.58
C GLU A 94 -12.07 -7.08 1.06
N ILE A 95 -13.12 -6.74 0.33
CA ILE A 95 -14.00 -5.62 0.66
C ILE A 95 -15.41 -6.16 0.89
N LEU A 96 -16.02 -5.73 1.99
CA LEU A 96 -17.35 -6.15 2.38
C LEU A 96 -18.17 -4.93 2.80
N TRP A 97 -19.46 -4.96 2.51
CA TRP A 97 -20.40 -3.99 3.02
C TRP A 97 -21.28 -4.67 4.06
N GLU A 98 -21.31 -4.11 5.26
CA GLU A 98 -22.15 -4.60 6.35
C GLU A 98 -23.03 -3.44 6.79
N ASP A 99 -24.32 -3.48 6.43
CA ASP A 99 -25.25 -2.37 6.61
C ASP A 99 -24.67 -1.10 5.97
N ASP A 100 -24.42 -0.05 6.75
CA ASP A 100 -23.86 1.21 6.26
C ASP A 100 -22.33 1.29 6.43
N ALA A 101 -21.69 0.20 6.79
CA ALA A 101 -20.25 0.17 7.05
C ALA A 101 -19.50 -0.50 5.90
N LEU A 102 -18.36 0.10 5.56
CA LEU A 102 -17.40 -0.48 4.63
C LEU A 102 -16.33 -1.21 5.45
N VAL A 103 -16.12 -2.49 5.17
CA VAL A 103 -15.06 -3.28 5.80
C VAL A 103 -14.01 -3.59 4.74
N PHE A 104 -12.79 -3.15 4.98
CA PHE A 104 -11.63 -3.49 4.17
C PHE A 104 -10.72 -4.38 5.02
N ARG A 105 -10.58 -5.62 4.61
CA ARG A 105 -9.85 -6.64 5.38
C ARG A 105 -8.60 -7.07 4.62
N ILE A 106 -7.46 -6.99 5.28
CA ILE A 106 -6.22 -7.56 4.75
C ILE A 106 -6.17 -9.02 5.19
N THR A 107 -6.25 -9.93 4.24
CA THR A 107 -6.29 -11.37 4.52
C THR A 107 -4.91 -12.01 4.53
N ASP A 108 -3.93 -11.41 3.84
CA ASP A 108 -2.55 -11.86 3.84
C ASP A 108 -1.64 -10.62 3.79
N CYS A 109 -1.00 -10.32 4.91
CA CYS A 109 -0.16 -9.13 5.07
C CYS A 109 1.32 -9.52 5.04
N ARG A 110 2.06 -9.01 4.05
CA ARG A 110 3.49 -9.32 3.87
C ARG A 110 4.33 -8.88 5.07
N VAL A 111 4.02 -7.72 5.63
CA VAL A 111 4.77 -7.18 6.79
C VAL A 111 4.59 -8.08 8.00
N GLN A 112 3.35 -8.43 8.34
CA GLN A 112 3.04 -9.29 9.47
C GLN A 112 3.65 -10.69 9.28
N ASN A 113 3.55 -11.24 8.08
CA ASN A 113 4.10 -12.56 7.77
C ASN A 113 5.63 -12.56 7.89
N ALA A 114 6.29 -11.50 7.44
CA ALA A 114 7.74 -11.37 7.54
C ALA A 114 8.18 -11.28 9.00
N ARG A 115 7.47 -10.51 9.83
CA ARG A 115 7.76 -10.42 11.28
C ARG A 115 7.53 -11.76 11.97
N ALA A 116 6.46 -12.46 11.64
CA ALA A 116 6.15 -13.78 12.21
C ALA A 116 7.25 -14.80 11.90
N ARG A 117 7.79 -14.79 10.67
CA ARG A 117 8.90 -15.69 10.29
C ARG A 117 10.20 -15.39 11.02
N LYS A 118 10.42 -14.16 11.40
CA LYS A 118 11.63 -13.76 12.13
C LYS A 118 11.53 -14.00 13.64
N GLY A 119 10.33 -14.19 14.11
CA GLY A 119 10.06 -14.45 15.53
C GLY A 119 9.81 -13.19 16.34
#